data_a5526c8357b7d402617c22ff3e596efb
#
_entry.id   a5526c8357b7d402617c22ff3e596efb
#
_cell.length_a   1.000
_cell.length_b   1.000
_cell.length_c   1.000
_cell.angle_alpha   90.00
_cell.angle_beta   90.00
_cell.angle_gamma   90.00
#
_symmetry.space_group_name_H-M   'P 1'
#
loop_
_entity.id
_entity.type
_entity.pdbx_description
1 polymer ?
#
loop_
_entity_poly.entity_id
_entity_poly.type
_entity_poly.pdbx_seq_one_letter_code
_entity_poly.pdbx_strand_id
1 'polypeptide(L)'
;NRTPVVTGSDIATANQGYDPDDNSPAVDFRLSGAGAERFGRTTANNRGEIFAIVLDGTVMSAPRINEPIWGGNVQITGQFTMQEAQDLAAIIEAGELPAKLNFIEERTVGPGLGADSIKAGTRASIIGLVLVGVFMIIAYGLIGGFAVGSLFANIVLILGALSGLGATLTLPGIAGIVLTIGMAVDANVIVFERIREEQRSGRSPATAVVAGYERALATILDANITTFIAAAILYMLGSGPVKGFAVTLAIGIVTSVFTAFVVTRWFTAMWLKTFKPRRLSI
;
A
#
# COMPACT_ATOMS: atom_id res chain seq x y z
N ASN A 1 37.68 21.67 -18.20
CA ASN A 1 37.34 20.56 -19.07
C ASN A 1 35.94 20.08 -18.73
N ARG A 2 35.05 19.88 -19.68
CA ARG A 2 33.66 19.44 -19.45
C ARG A 2 33.50 17.92 -19.45
N THR A 3 34.54 17.19 -19.85
CA THR A 3 34.55 15.71 -19.83
C THR A 3 35.18 15.23 -18.54
N PRO A 4 34.48 14.38 -17.75
CA PRO A 4 35.02 13.84 -16.51
C PRO A 4 36.25 12.95 -16.83
N VAL A 5 37.27 13.05 -16.00
CA VAL A 5 38.48 12.21 -16.09
C VAL A 5 38.21 10.81 -15.55
N VAL A 6 37.41 10.75 -14.51
CA VAL A 6 36.95 9.54 -13.80
C VAL A 6 35.49 9.66 -13.55
N THR A 7 34.76 8.58 -13.66
CA THR A 7 33.31 8.48 -13.36
C THR A 7 33.06 7.55 -12.20
N GLY A 8 31.84 7.55 -11.66
CA GLY A 8 31.45 6.64 -10.58
C GLY A 8 31.72 5.16 -10.87
N SER A 9 31.65 4.77 -12.15
CA SER A 9 31.97 3.39 -12.58
C SER A 9 33.44 3.00 -12.45
N ASP A 10 34.32 3.97 -12.28
CA ASP A 10 35.75 3.73 -12.07
C ASP A 10 36.10 3.58 -10.56
N ILE A 11 35.13 3.75 -9.66
CA ILE A 11 35.31 3.64 -8.22
C ILE A 11 35.08 2.18 -7.79
N ALA A 12 36.06 1.62 -7.08
CA ALA A 12 35.99 0.26 -6.59
C ALA A 12 35.41 0.17 -5.16
N THR A 13 35.80 1.11 -4.30
CA THR A 13 35.32 1.21 -2.91
C THR A 13 35.39 2.65 -2.45
N ALA A 14 34.50 3.05 -1.55
CA ALA A 14 34.59 4.32 -0.85
C ALA A 14 34.20 4.11 0.63
N ASN A 15 34.98 4.70 1.54
CA ASN A 15 34.78 4.58 2.97
C ASN A 15 35.04 5.93 3.64
N GLN A 16 34.40 6.14 4.77
CA GLN A 16 34.75 7.23 5.64
C GLN A 16 36.09 6.93 6.33
N GLY A 17 36.99 7.91 6.33
CA GLY A 17 38.29 7.87 6.94
C GLY A 17 38.58 9.10 7.80
N TYR A 18 39.84 9.27 8.15
CA TYR A 18 40.35 10.46 8.86
C TYR A 18 41.59 10.97 8.16
N ASP A 19 41.72 12.30 8.11
CA ASP A 19 42.94 12.92 7.64
C ASP A 19 44.07 12.60 8.65
N PRO A 20 45.19 12.04 8.19
CA PRO A 20 46.30 11.70 9.07
C PRO A 20 47.00 12.92 9.68
N ASP A 21 46.85 14.13 9.11
CA ASP A 21 47.54 15.33 9.58
C ASP A 21 46.81 16.02 10.72
N ASP A 22 45.47 16.11 10.69
CA ASP A 22 44.67 16.83 11.69
C ASP A 22 43.58 15.99 12.35
N ASN A 23 43.46 14.71 11.98
CA ASN A 23 42.44 13.77 12.44
C ASN A 23 41.00 14.23 12.18
N SER A 24 40.78 15.08 11.18
CA SER A 24 39.46 15.51 10.73
C SER A 24 38.79 14.41 9.89
N PRO A 25 37.43 14.34 9.87
CA PRO A 25 36.73 13.40 9.04
C PRO A 25 37.04 13.62 7.56
N ALA A 26 37.37 12.53 6.84
CA ALA A 26 37.71 12.50 5.42
C ALA A 26 37.00 11.37 4.73
N VAL A 27 37.01 11.37 3.39
CA VAL A 27 36.48 10.29 2.58
C VAL A 27 37.60 9.66 1.76
N ASP A 28 37.86 8.39 2.00
CA ASP A 28 38.80 7.58 1.27
C ASP A 28 38.08 6.80 0.17
N PHE A 29 38.55 6.88 -1.06
CA PHE A 29 38.04 6.04 -2.12
C PHE A 29 39.16 5.48 -3.00
N ARG A 30 38.88 4.33 -3.60
CA ARG A 30 39.82 3.63 -4.44
C ARG A 30 39.29 3.52 -5.85
N LEU A 31 40.09 3.94 -6.82
CA LEU A 31 39.80 3.80 -8.23
C LEU A 31 40.22 2.43 -8.76
N SER A 32 39.48 1.88 -9.69
CA SER A 32 39.78 0.63 -10.37
C SER A 32 40.72 0.85 -11.55
N GLY A 33 41.55 -0.11 -11.86
CA GLY A 33 42.36 -0.32 -13.05
C GLY A 33 42.58 0.88 -13.98
N ALA A 34 41.78 0.98 -15.04
CA ALA A 34 41.91 2.04 -16.05
C ALA A 34 41.59 3.45 -15.50
N GLY A 35 40.69 3.56 -14.51
CA GLY A 35 40.38 4.82 -13.84
C GLY A 35 41.56 5.35 -13.04
N ALA A 36 42.23 4.48 -12.29
CA ALA A 36 43.43 4.81 -11.52
C ALA A 36 44.57 5.33 -12.43
N GLU A 37 44.78 4.68 -13.60
CA GLU A 37 45.81 5.09 -14.55
C GLU A 37 45.49 6.45 -15.20
N ARG A 38 44.23 6.69 -15.61
CA ARG A 38 43.79 7.99 -16.14
C ARG A 38 43.96 9.10 -15.09
N PHE A 39 43.58 8.82 -13.87
CA PHE A 39 43.68 9.78 -12.75
C PHE A 39 45.15 10.11 -12.45
N GLY A 40 46.03 9.10 -12.37
CA GLY A 40 47.43 9.28 -12.14
C GLY A 40 48.10 10.16 -13.23
N ARG A 41 47.82 9.90 -14.52
CA ARG A 41 48.30 10.74 -15.63
C ARG A 41 47.78 12.18 -15.53
N THR A 42 46.50 12.34 -15.18
CA THR A 42 45.88 13.67 -15.10
C THR A 42 46.45 14.47 -13.94
N THR A 43 46.61 13.87 -12.77
CA THR A 43 47.17 14.54 -11.59
C THR A 43 48.68 14.88 -11.81
N ALA A 44 49.41 14.03 -12.52
CA ALA A 44 50.81 14.31 -12.86
C ALA A 44 50.95 15.53 -13.82
N ASN A 45 50.01 15.66 -14.79
CA ASN A 45 50.08 16.75 -15.77
C ASN A 45 49.46 18.07 -15.30
N ASN A 46 48.67 18.06 -14.25
CA ASN A 46 47.96 19.24 -13.74
C ASN A 46 48.29 19.54 -12.25
N ARG A 47 49.52 19.34 -11.84
CA ARG A 47 49.97 19.62 -10.50
C ARG A 47 49.80 21.10 -10.17
N GLY A 48 49.18 21.38 -8.99
CA GLY A 48 48.87 22.75 -8.56
C GLY A 48 47.51 23.29 -9.04
N GLU A 49 46.85 22.59 -9.98
CA GLU A 49 45.52 22.95 -10.48
C GLU A 49 44.39 22.45 -9.51
N ILE A 50 43.20 23.02 -9.67
CA ILE A 50 42.02 22.62 -8.92
C ILE A 50 41.34 21.45 -9.65
N PHE A 51 41.00 20.40 -8.89
CA PHE A 51 40.27 19.24 -9.39
C PHE A 51 38.88 19.20 -8.74
N ALA A 52 37.84 19.44 -9.51
CA ALA A 52 36.47 19.47 -8.99
C ALA A 52 35.87 18.06 -8.93
N ILE A 53 35.27 17.74 -7.79
CA ILE A 53 34.41 16.57 -7.59
C ILE A 53 32.98 17.02 -7.76
N VAL A 54 32.31 16.46 -8.77
CA VAL A 54 30.96 16.85 -9.19
C VAL A 54 30.01 15.68 -8.99
N LEU A 55 28.90 15.92 -8.28
CA LEU A 55 27.80 14.98 -8.11
C LEU A 55 26.51 15.63 -8.64
N ASP A 56 25.80 14.97 -9.54
CA ASP A 56 24.57 15.45 -10.17
C ASP A 56 24.66 16.91 -10.70
N GLY A 57 25.82 17.25 -11.25
CA GLY A 57 26.06 18.58 -11.80
C GLY A 57 26.41 19.65 -10.76
N THR A 58 26.46 19.31 -9.48
CA THR A 58 26.84 20.19 -8.38
C THR A 58 28.27 19.90 -7.93
N VAL A 59 29.08 20.93 -7.76
CA VAL A 59 30.45 20.79 -7.24
C VAL A 59 30.40 20.56 -5.75
N MET A 60 30.77 19.36 -5.30
CA MET A 60 30.81 18.96 -3.88
C MET A 60 32.11 19.39 -3.20
N SER A 61 33.21 19.29 -3.91
CA SER A 61 34.52 19.69 -3.42
C SER A 61 35.43 20.05 -4.59
N ALA A 62 36.41 20.90 -4.37
CA ALA A 62 37.36 21.36 -5.38
C ALA A 62 38.79 21.44 -4.80
N PRO A 63 39.39 20.30 -4.42
CA PRO A 63 40.75 20.28 -3.85
C PRO A 63 41.79 20.64 -4.90
N ARG A 64 42.96 21.10 -4.42
CA ARG A 64 44.12 21.33 -5.25
C ARG A 64 44.97 20.05 -5.38
N ILE A 65 45.49 19.78 -6.55
CA ILE A 65 46.37 18.65 -6.78
C ILE A 65 47.77 19.00 -6.22
N ASN A 66 48.15 18.42 -5.11
CA ASN A 66 49.46 18.68 -4.48
C ASN A 66 50.56 17.84 -5.15
N GLU A 67 50.25 16.56 -5.43
CA GLU A 67 51.19 15.62 -6.02
C GLU A 67 50.47 14.60 -6.95
N PRO A 68 51.19 13.92 -7.83
CA PRO A 68 50.59 12.86 -8.67
C PRO A 68 50.13 11.69 -7.84
N ILE A 69 48.89 11.25 -8.08
CA ILE A 69 48.26 10.15 -7.35
C ILE A 69 48.26 8.89 -8.23
N TRP A 70 49.33 8.11 -8.11
CA TRP A 70 49.48 6.85 -8.79
C TRP A 70 48.87 5.69 -8.05
N GLY A 71 48.25 4.81 -8.26
CA GLY A 71 47.73 3.67 -7.49
C GLY A 71 46.25 3.77 -7.10
N GLY A 72 45.62 4.89 -7.43
CA GLY A 72 44.19 5.06 -7.37
C GLY A 72 43.59 5.19 -5.98
N ASN A 73 44.37 5.29 -4.92
CA ASN A 73 43.87 5.64 -3.58
C ASN A 73 43.79 7.16 -3.49
N VAL A 74 42.60 7.67 -3.25
CA VAL A 74 42.32 9.11 -3.21
C VAL A 74 41.60 9.42 -1.91
N GLN A 75 42.04 10.50 -1.25
CA GLN A 75 41.39 11.03 -0.05
C GLN A 75 40.81 12.41 -0.34
N ILE A 76 39.56 12.61 0.06
CA ILE A 76 38.91 13.92 0.03
C ILE A 76 38.93 14.46 1.42
N THR A 77 39.68 15.50 1.63
CA THR A 77 39.76 16.24 2.90
C THR A 77 38.96 17.53 2.80
N GLY A 78 38.42 17.99 3.92
CA GLY A 78 37.62 19.21 3.99
C GLY A 78 37.00 19.41 5.37
N GLN A 79 36.21 20.46 5.53
CA GLN A 79 35.50 20.72 6.80
C GLN A 79 34.23 19.86 6.86
N PHE A 80 34.39 18.54 6.92
CA PHE A 80 33.29 17.62 7.04
C PHE A 80 32.99 17.31 8.52
N THR A 81 31.69 17.20 8.84
CA THR A 81 31.28 16.47 10.04
C THR A 81 31.40 14.96 9.78
N MET A 82 31.44 14.14 10.82
CA MET A 82 31.45 12.68 10.69
C MET A 82 30.30 12.16 9.83
N GLN A 83 29.10 12.72 10.01
CA GLN A 83 27.91 12.33 9.28
C GLN A 83 28.02 12.69 7.78
N GLU A 84 28.49 13.90 7.47
CA GLU A 84 28.66 14.33 6.09
C GLU A 84 29.72 13.51 5.35
N ALA A 85 30.82 13.12 6.01
CA ALA A 85 31.84 12.26 5.43
C ALA A 85 31.28 10.83 5.16
N GLN A 86 30.48 10.31 6.09
CA GLN A 86 29.82 9.00 5.94
C GLN A 86 28.79 9.00 4.81
N ASP A 87 27.94 10.03 4.74
CA ASP A 87 26.94 10.18 3.70
C ASP A 87 27.60 10.34 2.31
N LEU A 88 28.67 11.15 2.23
CA LEU A 88 29.42 11.33 0.99
C LEU A 88 30.13 10.03 0.55
N ALA A 89 30.70 9.27 1.48
CA ALA A 89 31.31 7.98 1.18
C ALA A 89 30.27 7.01 0.62
N ALA A 90 29.08 6.92 1.24
CA ALA A 90 28.00 6.05 0.75
C ALA A 90 27.51 6.45 -0.64
N ILE A 91 27.39 7.75 -0.92
CA ILE A 91 27.00 8.25 -2.26
C ILE A 91 28.08 7.90 -3.31
N ILE A 92 29.36 8.07 -2.96
CA ILE A 92 30.48 7.75 -3.86
C ILE A 92 30.55 6.23 -4.11
N GLU A 93 30.33 5.41 -3.07
CA GLU A 93 30.33 3.94 -3.17
C GLU A 93 29.16 3.42 -4.02
N ALA A 94 27.99 4.05 -3.90
CA ALA A 94 26.83 3.72 -4.72
C ALA A 94 27.10 3.94 -6.22
N GLY A 95 28.07 4.77 -6.55
CA GLY A 95 28.50 5.06 -7.91
C GLY A 95 27.44 5.77 -8.75
N GLU A 96 27.66 5.82 -10.07
CA GLU A 96 26.68 6.36 -11.00
C GLU A 96 25.57 5.35 -11.24
N LEU A 97 24.34 5.73 -10.91
CA LEU A 97 23.18 4.91 -11.25
C LEU A 97 23.07 4.76 -12.77
N PRO A 98 22.88 3.55 -13.30
CA PRO A 98 22.84 3.30 -14.75
C PRO A 98 21.65 3.99 -15.45
N ALA A 99 20.72 4.57 -14.69
CA ALA A 99 19.59 5.36 -15.17
C ALA A 99 19.27 6.51 -14.23
N LYS A 100 18.84 7.65 -14.78
CA LYS A 100 18.35 8.77 -13.96
C LYS A 100 17.09 8.35 -13.21
N LEU A 101 17.12 8.47 -11.88
CA LEU A 101 15.95 8.31 -11.05
C LEU A 101 15.16 9.61 -11.03
N ASN A 102 13.90 9.54 -11.46
CA ASN A 102 12.95 10.62 -11.28
C ASN A 102 12.05 10.24 -10.11
N PHE A 103 11.96 11.09 -9.10
CA PHE A 103 10.97 10.93 -8.03
C PHE A 103 9.58 11.13 -8.65
N ILE A 104 8.79 10.05 -8.74
CA ILE A 104 7.44 10.09 -9.27
C ILE A 104 6.47 10.57 -8.20
N GLU A 105 6.69 10.16 -6.96
CA GLU A 105 5.88 10.55 -5.81
C GLU A 105 6.74 10.47 -4.54
N GLU A 106 6.75 11.55 -3.76
CA GLU A 106 7.29 11.58 -2.41
C GLU A 106 6.16 11.97 -1.46
N ARG A 107 5.86 11.12 -0.50
CA ARG A 107 4.79 11.35 0.46
C ARG A 107 5.28 11.07 1.87
N THR A 108 5.57 12.12 2.59
CA THR A 108 5.94 12.04 4.01
C THR A 108 4.70 12.24 4.87
N VAL A 109 4.25 11.19 5.54
CA VAL A 109 3.15 11.27 6.53
C VAL A 109 3.76 11.15 7.92
N GLY A 110 3.60 12.19 8.74
CA GLY A 110 4.05 12.16 10.12
C GLY A 110 3.38 11.02 10.91
N PRO A 111 4.09 10.31 11.81
CA PRO A 111 3.57 9.15 12.55
C PRO A 111 2.28 9.44 13.31
N GLY A 112 2.09 10.67 13.81
CA GLY A 112 0.89 11.10 14.54
C GLY A 112 -0.35 11.15 13.65
N LEU A 113 -0.25 11.71 12.44
CA LEU A 113 -1.38 11.82 11.51
C LEU A 113 -1.88 10.44 11.06
N GLY A 114 -0.98 9.48 10.86
CA GLY A 114 -1.36 8.10 10.53
C GLY A 114 -2.12 7.43 11.67
N ALA A 115 -1.63 7.52 12.90
CA ALA A 115 -2.26 6.91 14.08
C ALA A 115 -3.65 7.50 14.37
N ASP A 116 -3.81 8.82 14.28
CA ASP A 116 -5.09 9.48 14.53
C ASP A 116 -6.13 9.14 13.46
N SER A 117 -5.72 9.04 12.20
CA SER A 117 -6.60 8.66 11.11
C SER A 117 -7.05 7.19 11.22
N ILE A 118 -6.18 6.27 11.64
CA ILE A 118 -6.53 4.88 11.92
C ILE A 118 -7.54 4.80 13.07
N LYS A 119 -7.31 5.54 14.17
CA LYS A 119 -8.24 5.59 15.30
C LYS A 119 -9.60 6.14 14.88
N ALA A 120 -9.64 7.23 14.13
CA ALA A 120 -10.88 7.82 13.62
C ALA A 120 -11.62 6.86 12.69
N GLY A 121 -10.92 6.22 11.74
CA GLY A 121 -11.50 5.24 10.82
C GLY A 121 -12.04 4.00 11.54
N THR A 122 -11.32 3.48 12.54
CA THR A 122 -11.79 2.34 13.35
C THR A 122 -13.02 2.70 14.15
N ARG A 123 -13.06 3.89 14.79
CA ARG A 123 -14.25 4.35 15.50
C ARG A 123 -15.46 4.50 14.58
N ALA A 124 -15.29 5.12 13.43
CA ALA A 124 -16.33 5.27 12.42
C ALA A 124 -16.86 3.91 11.95
N SER A 125 -15.97 2.93 11.72
CA SER A 125 -16.33 1.56 11.34
C SER A 125 -17.19 0.88 12.42
N ILE A 126 -16.79 0.98 13.68
CA ILE A 126 -17.53 0.38 14.81
C ILE A 126 -18.91 1.04 14.96
N ILE A 127 -18.97 2.37 14.91
CA ILE A 127 -20.25 3.10 15.00
C ILE A 127 -21.17 2.72 13.84
N GLY A 128 -20.66 2.71 12.61
CA GLY A 128 -21.42 2.31 11.43
C GLY A 128 -21.93 0.87 11.53
N LEU A 129 -21.09 -0.07 11.98
CA LEU A 129 -21.46 -1.47 12.17
C LEU A 129 -22.59 -1.62 13.21
N VAL A 130 -22.50 -0.92 14.33
CA VAL A 130 -23.51 -0.94 15.39
C VAL A 130 -24.84 -0.36 14.89
N LEU A 131 -24.81 0.81 14.25
CA LEU A 131 -26.01 1.45 13.70
C LEU A 131 -26.71 0.58 12.66
N VAL A 132 -25.94 0.01 11.74
CA VAL A 132 -26.44 -0.91 10.71
C VAL A 132 -26.99 -2.19 11.36
N GLY A 133 -26.28 -2.76 12.34
CA GLY A 133 -26.75 -3.95 13.06
C GLY A 133 -28.06 -3.71 13.79
N VAL A 134 -28.20 -2.59 14.49
CA VAL A 134 -29.44 -2.19 15.17
C VAL A 134 -30.58 -1.99 14.14
N PHE A 135 -30.31 -1.27 13.05
CA PHE A 135 -31.29 -1.09 11.99
C PHE A 135 -31.78 -2.43 11.43
N MET A 136 -30.88 -3.35 11.11
CA MET A 136 -31.22 -4.67 10.56
C MET A 136 -32.07 -5.51 11.51
N ILE A 137 -31.79 -5.48 12.80
CA ILE A 137 -32.57 -6.19 13.80
C ILE A 137 -33.98 -5.58 13.95
N ILE A 138 -34.08 -4.24 13.95
CA ILE A 138 -35.37 -3.55 14.05
C ILE A 138 -36.23 -3.77 12.79
N ALA A 139 -35.62 -3.66 11.59
CA ALA A 139 -36.32 -3.74 10.32
C ALA A 139 -36.72 -5.18 9.92
N TYR A 140 -35.88 -6.17 10.24
CA TYR A 140 -36.00 -7.55 9.76
C TYR A 140 -36.01 -8.60 10.88
N GLY A 141 -36.09 -8.18 12.13
CA GLY A 141 -36.21 -9.07 13.28
C GLY A 141 -35.08 -10.11 13.35
N LEU A 142 -35.45 -11.36 13.57
CA LEU A 142 -34.49 -12.46 13.75
C LEU A 142 -33.64 -12.72 12.51
N ILE A 143 -34.21 -12.57 11.32
CA ILE A 143 -33.46 -12.77 10.06
C ILE A 143 -32.46 -11.64 9.85
N GLY A 144 -32.80 -10.42 10.31
CA GLY A 144 -31.84 -9.31 10.40
C GLY A 144 -30.65 -9.64 11.31
N GLY A 145 -30.88 -10.37 12.42
CA GLY A 145 -29.80 -10.88 13.28
C GLY A 145 -28.86 -11.84 12.55
N PHE A 146 -29.36 -12.68 11.64
CA PHE A 146 -28.51 -13.55 10.81
C PHE A 146 -27.67 -12.75 9.81
N ALA A 147 -28.21 -11.66 9.25
CA ALA A 147 -27.45 -10.75 8.41
C ALA A 147 -26.33 -10.05 9.19
N VAL A 148 -26.57 -9.65 10.44
CA VAL A 148 -25.52 -9.10 11.30
C VAL A 148 -24.42 -10.13 11.57
N GLY A 149 -24.78 -11.39 11.85
CA GLY A 149 -23.82 -12.48 11.98
C GLY A 149 -22.99 -12.71 10.71
N SER A 150 -23.63 -12.65 9.54
CA SER A 150 -22.93 -12.77 8.26
C SER A 150 -22.03 -11.57 7.95
N LEU A 151 -22.40 -10.39 8.43
CA LEU A 151 -21.56 -9.18 8.31
C LEU A 151 -20.26 -9.31 9.11
N PHE A 152 -20.30 -9.90 10.31
CA PHE A 152 -19.09 -10.23 11.05
C PHE A 152 -18.21 -11.23 10.29
N ALA A 153 -18.81 -12.28 9.72
CA ALA A 153 -18.08 -13.23 8.90
C ALA A 153 -17.44 -12.55 7.66
N ASN A 154 -18.15 -11.59 7.05
CA ASN A 154 -17.62 -10.80 5.94
C ASN A 154 -16.38 -9.99 6.33
N ILE A 155 -16.40 -9.30 7.48
CA ILE A 155 -15.24 -8.53 7.98
C ILE A 155 -14.04 -9.47 8.19
N VAL A 156 -14.25 -10.63 8.80
CA VAL A 156 -13.20 -11.62 9.01
C VAL A 156 -12.62 -12.11 7.67
N LEU A 157 -13.48 -12.35 6.68
CA LEU A 157 -13.05 -12.77 5.33
C LEU A 157 -12.26 -11.68 4.62
N ILE A 158 -12.69 -10.41 4.70
CA ILE A 158 -11.96 -9.28 4.12
C ILE A 158 -10.57 -9.18 4.75
N LEU A 159 -10.48 -9.17 6.07
CA LEU A 159 -9.21 -9.08 6.79
C LEU A 159 -8.30 -10.28 6.49
N GLY A 160 -8.87 -11.48 6.46
CA GLY A 160 -8.15 -12.70 6.10
C GLY A 160 -7.62 -12.67 4.67
N ALA A 161 -8.42 -12.21 3.71
CA ALA A 161 -8.00 -12.08 2.31
C ALA A 161 -6.91 -11.02 2.13
N LEU A 162 -7.05 -9.84 2.77
CA LEU A 162 -6.02 -8.80 2.74
C LEU A 162 -4.70 -9.28 3.34
N SER A 163 -4.77 -9.99 4.48
CA SER A 163 -3.59 -10.56 5.14
C SER A 163 -2.94 -11.64 4.28
N GLY A 164 -3.73 -12.55 3.68
CA GLY A 164 -3.23 -13.62 2.82
C GLY A 164 -2.57 -13.13 1.53
N LEU A 165 -3.02 -11.98 1.01
CA LEU A 165 -2.42 -11.34 -0.17
C LEU A 165 -1.23 -10.42 0.17
N GLY A 166 -0.89 -10.24 1.45
CA GLY A 166 0.14 -9.31 1.89
C GLY A 166 -0.19 -7.85 1.55
N ALA A 167 -1.47 -7.52 1.40
CA ALA A 167 -1.90 -6.19 1.01
C ALA A 167 -1.72 -5.20 2.16
N THR A 168 -1.10 -4.05 1.89
CA THR A 168 -0.95 -2.98 2.88
C THR A 168 -2.26 -2.23 3.08
N LEU A 169 -2.70 -2.12 4.34
CA LEU A 169 -3.90 -1.37 4.68
C LEU A 169 -3.60 0.14 4.66
N THR A 170 -4.07 0.83 3.62
CA THR A 170 -3.96 2.28 3.48
C THR A 170 -5.18 2.99 4.09
N LEU A 171 -5.08 4.32 4.35
CA LEU A 171 -6.24 5.11 4.81
C LEU A 171 -7.46 5.00 3.87
N PRO A 172 -7.32 5.16 2.54
CA PRO A 172 -8.41 4.87 1.62
C PRO A 172 -8.87 3.40 1.67
N GLY A 173 -7.97 2.46 1.96
CA GLY A 173 -8.32 1.05 2.16
C GLY A 173 -9.26 0.84 3.35
N ILE A 174 -9.03 1.54 4.47
CA ILE A 174 -9.96 1.54 5.62
C ILE A 174 -11.32 2.09 5.20
N ALA A 175 -11.37 3.19 4.46
CA ALA A 175 -12.62 3.72 3.92
C ALA A 175 -13.32 2.71 2.98
N GLY A 176 -12.57 1.94 2.20
CA GLY A 176 -13.08 0.83 1.39
C GLY A 176 -13.76 -0.25 2.24
N ILE A 177 -13.16 -0.63 3.37
CA ILE A 177 -13.79 -1.59 4.30
C ILE A 177 -15.11 -1.03 4.85
N VAL A 178 -15.15 0.23 5.27
CA VAL A 178 -16.38 0.87 5.78
C VAL A 178 -17.47 0.89 4.72
N LEU A 179 -17.10 1.23 3.48
CA LEU A 179 -18.02 1.22 2.35
C LEU A 179 -18.58 -0.18 2.08
N THR A 180 -17.73 -1.20 2.11
CA THR A 180 -18.15 -2.60 1.86
C THR A 180 -19.05 -3.15 2.96
N ILE A 181 -18.94 -2.68 4.20
CA ILE A 181 -19.88 -2.99 5.29
C ILE A 181 -21.30 -2.54 4.89
N GLY A 182 -21.45 -1.32 4.36
CA GLY A 182 -22.74 -0.82 3.88
C GLY A 182 -23.30 -1.67 2.71
N MET A 183 -22.47 -1.96 1.72
CA MET A 183 -22.88 -2.77 0.55
C MET A 183 -23.22 -4.22 0.91
N ALA A 184 -22.53 -4.82 1.91
CA ALA A 184 -22.84 -6.17 2.37
C ALA A 184 -24.22 -6.27 3.00
N VAL A 185 -24.67 -5.20 3.67
CA VAL A 185 -26.02 -5.12 4.21
C VAL A 185 -27.06 -4.95 3.13
N ASP A 186 -26.77 -4.11 2.11
CA ASP A 186 -27.69 -3.87 1.00
C ASP A 186 -28.07 -5.16 0.27
N ALA A 187 -27.09 -6.05 0.01
CA ALA A 187 -27.35 -7.36 -0.56
C ALA A 187 -28.34 -8.20 0.27
N ASN A 188 -28.21 -8.18 1.61
CA ASN A 188 -29.13 -8.89 2.49
C ASN A 188 -30.53 -8.23 2.50
N VAL A 189 -30.60 -6.90 2.45
CA VAL A 189 -31.87 -6.14 2.38
C VAL A 189 -32.64 -6.53 1.11
N ILE A 190 -31.99 -6.55 -0.04
CA ILE A 190 -32.61 -6.96 -1.32
C ILE A 190 -33.18 -8.37 -1.20
N VAL A 191 -32.42 -9.31 -0.66
CA VAL A 191 -32.89 -10.70 -0.45
C VAL A 191 -34.11 -10.72 0.46
N PHE A 192 -34.07 -9.99 1.58
CA PHE A 192 -35.17 -10.01 2.56
C PHE A 192 -36.44 -9.36 2.03
N GLU A 193 -36.33 -8.27 1.27
CA GLU A 193 -37.50 -7.69 0.62
C GLU A 193 -38.12 -8.65 -0.44
N ARG A 194 -37.29 -9.36 -1.20
CA ARG A 194 -37.80 -10.40 -2.11
C ARG A 194 -38.46 -11.54 -1.37
N ILE A 195 -37.92 -11.99 -0.24
CA ILE A 195 -38.56 -12.99 0.62
C ILE A 195 -39.91 -12.47 1.14
N ARG A 196 -39.97 -11.22 1.59
CA ARG A 196 -41.21 -10.56 2.05
C ARG A 196 -42.26 -10.47 0.96
N GLU A 197 -41.91 -10.12 -0.28
CA GLU A 197 -42.77 -10.11 -1.44
C GLU A 197 -43.36 -11.52 -1.72
N GLU A 198 -42.52 -12.55 -1.74
CA GLU A 198 -42.92 -13.92 -1.95
C GLU A 198 -43.83 -14.45 -0.84
N GLN A 199 -43.59 -14.05 0.40
CA GLN A 199 -44.48 -14.41 1.51
C GLN A 199 -45.83 -13.72 1.42
N ARG A 200 -45.86 -12.44 1.00
CA ARG A 200 -47.12 -11.70 0.77
C ARG A 200 -47.94 -12.30 -0.38
N SER A 201 -47.29 -12.95 -1.34
CA SER A 201 -47.99 -13.69 -2.43
C SER A 201 -48.57 -15.04 -1.99
N GLY A 202 -48.47 -15.37 -0.68
CA GLY A 202 -49.09 -16.58 -0.11
C GLY A 202 -48.20 -17.83 -0.11
N ARG A 203 -46.91 -17.69 -0.43
CA ARG A 203 -45.99 -18.84 -0.42
C ARG A 203 -45.63 -19.23 1.03
N SER A 204 -45.33 -20.51 1.23
CA SER A 204 -44.83 -21.01 2.50
C SER A 204 -43.46 -20.36 2.84
N PRO A 205 -43.12 -20.22 4.13
CA PRO A 205 -41.82 -19.62 4.54
C PRO A 205 -40.60 -20.23 3.85
N ALA A 206 -40.56 -21.54 3.74
CA ALA A 206 -39.42 -22.22 3.10
C ALA A 206 -39.35 -21.93 1.59
N THR A 207 -40.51 -21.95 0.89
CA THR A 207 -40.58 -21.65 -0.55
C THR A 207 -40.32 -20.18 -0.82
N ALA A 208 -40.79 -19.27 0.06
CA ALA A 208 -40.54 -17.84 -0.05
C ALA A 208 -39.05 -17.51 0.07
N VAL A 209 -38.35 -18.18 0.98
CA VAL A 209 -36.87 -17.98 1.14
C VAL A 209 -36.15 -18.45 -0.14
N VAL A 210 -36.43 -19.64 -0.65
CA VAL A 210 -35.78 -20.15 -1.88
C VAL A 210 -36.01 -19.19 -3.04
N ALA A 211 -37.27 -18.84 -3.30
CA ALA A 211 -37.65 -17.95 -4.40
C ALA A 211 -37.08 -16.54 -4.25
N GLY A 212 -37.03 -16.02 -3.02
CA GLY A 212 -36.43 -14.71 -2.73
C GLY A 212 -34.94 -14.65 -3.05
N TYR A 213 -34.17 -15.66 -2.66
CA TYR A 213 -32.78 -15.77 -3.01
C TYR A 213 -32.54 -15.90 -4.52
N GLU A 214 -33.33 -16.72 -5.22
CA GLU A 214 -33.19 -16.89 -6.66
C GLU A 214 -33.49 -15.59 -7.43
N ARG A 215 -34.51 -14.84 -7.03
CA ARG A 215 -34.87 -13.58 -7.68
C ARG A 215 -33.93 -12.44 -7.35
N ALA A 216 -33.39 -12.43 -6.13
CA ALA A 216 -32.42 -11.39 -5.69
C ALA A 216 -31.07 -11.56 -6.39
N LEU A 217 -30.69 -12.78 -6.79
CA LEU A 217 -29.34 -13.07 -7.30
C LEU A 217 -28.95 -12.19 -8.49
N ALA A 218 -29.81 -12.10 -9.51
CA ALA A 218 -29.52 -11.31 -10.70
C ALA A 218 -29.31 -9.83 -10.35
N THR A 219 -30.22 -9.25 -9.55
CA THR A 219 -30.16 -7.84 -9.14
C THR A 219 -28.89 -7.53 -8.36
N ILE A 220 -28.50 -8.41 -7.43
CA ILE A 220 -27.30 -8.23 -6.61
C ILE A 220 -26.03 -8.39 -7.45
N LEU A 221 -25.98 -9.34 -8.36
CA LEU A 221 -24.85 -9.52 -9.26
C LEU A 221 -24.68 -8.31 -10.20
N ASP A 222 -25.75 -7.82 -10.80
CA ASP A 222 -25.70 -6.67 -11.71
C ASP A 222 -25.14 -5.41 -11.00
N ALA A 223 -25.65 -5.11 -9.81
CA ALA A 223 -25.17 -3.99 -9.01
C ALA A 223 -23.70 -4.13 -8.60
N ASN A 224 -23.29 -5.32 -8.19
CA ASN A 224 -21.94 -5.58 -7.73
C ASN A 224 -20.92 -5.70 -8.87
N ILE A 225 -21.32 -6.23 -10.05
CA ILE A 225 -20.44 -6.26 -11.23
C ILE A 225 -20.06 -4.85 -11.66
N THR A 226 -21.00 -3.92 -11.69
CA THR A 226 -20.73 -2.51 -12.05
C THR A 226 -19.70 -1.89 -11.10
N THR A 227 -19.87 -2.09 -9.80
CA THR A 227 -18.93 -1.59 -8.79
C THR A 227 -17.58 -2.30 -8.85
N PHE A 228 -17.57 -3.60 -9.14
CA PHE A 228 -16.34 -4.38 -9.33
C PHE A 228 -15.54 -3.90 -10.54
N ILE A 229 -16.19 -3.57 -11.66
CA ILE A 229 -15.55 -2.97 -12.84
C ILE A 229 -14.91 -1.64 -12.46
N ALA A 230 -15.61 -0.78 -11.70
CA ALA A 230 -15.04 0.48 -11.21
C ALA A 230 -13.81 0.25 -10.33
N ALA A 231 -13.85 -0.74 -9.42
CA ALA A 231 -12.70 -1.11 -8.60
C ALA A 231 -11.53 -1.62 -9.45
N ALA A 232 -11.78 -2.43 -10.50
CA ALA A 232 -10.75 -2.89 -11.41
C ALA A 232 -10.10 -1.74 -12.18
N ILE A 233 -10.87 -0.78 -12.67
CA ILE A 233 -10.35 0.43 -13.34
C ILE A 233 -9.49 1.25 -12.37
N LEU A 234 -9.95 1.46 -11.12
CA LEU A 234 -9.19 2.15 -10.09
C LEU A 234 -7.88 1.43 -9.75
N TYR A 235 -7.86 0.11 -9.79
CA TYR A 235 -6.64 -0.67 -9.57
C TYR A 235 -5.66 -0.53 -10.74
N MET A 236 -6.14 -0.51 -11.98
CA MET A 236 -5.30 -0.40 -13.18
C MET A 236 -4.74 1.00 -13.38
N LEU A 237 -5.58 2.03 -13.20
CA LEU A 237 -5.22 3.42 -13.48
C LEU A 237 -4.76 4.19 -12.23
N GLY A 238 -5.07 3.70 -11.04
CA GLY A 238 -4.72 4.33 -9.78
C GLY A 238 -3.25 4.16 -9.41
N SER A 239 -2.76 5.03 -8.54
CA SER A 239 -1.42 4.96 -7.94
C SER A 239 -1.52 4.88 -6.42
N GLY A 240 -0.48 4.34 -5.78
CA GLY A 240 -0.29 4.35 -4.32
C GLY A 240 -1.55 4.00 -3.51
N PRO A 241 -2.07 4.94 -2.70
CA PRO A 241 -3.22 4.70 -1.81
C PRO A 241 -4.52 4.34 -2.51
N VAL A 242 -4.72 4.80 -3.77
CA VAL A 242 -5.93 4.50 -4.56
C VAL A 242 -5.98 3.01 -4.92
N LYS A 243 -4.84 2.39 -5.21
CA LYS A 243 -4.77 0.93 -5.42
C LYS A 243 -5.18 0.15 -4.17
N GLY A 244 -4.77 0.61 -2.99
CA GLY A 244 -5.18 0.00 -1.73
C GLY A 244 -6.70 0.04 -1.52
N PHE A 245 -7.34 1.18 -1.83
CA PHE A 245 -8.81 1.29 -1.84
C PHE A 245 -9.45 0.33 -2.83
N ALA A 246 -8.96 0.28 -4.07
CA ALA A 246 -9.49 -0.58 -5.12
C ALA A 246 -9.43 -2.07 -4.75
N VAL A 247 -8.32 -2.52 -4.16
CA VAL A 247 -8.14 -3.91 -3.68
C VAL A 247 -9.13 -4.23 -2.56
N THR A 248 -9.26 -3.37 -1.55
CA THR A 248 -10.20 -3.60 -0.45
C THR A 248 -11.64 -3.61 -0.94
N LEU A 249 -12.00 -2.72 -1.87
CA LEU A 249 -13.32 -2.66 -2.47
C LEU A 249 -13.63 -3.95 -3.28
N ALA A 250 -12.72 -4.39 -4.13
CA ALA A 250 -12.90 -5.61 -4.92
C ALA A 250 -13.06 -6.86 -4.05
N ILE A 251 -12.21 -7.03 -3.04
CA ILE A 251 -12.31 -8.13 -2.07
C ILE A 251 -13.63 -8.04 -1.32
N GLY A 252 -14.00 -6.84 -0.85
CA GLY A 252 -15.22 -6.63 -0.11
C GLY A 252 -16.49 -6.95 -0.90
N ILE A 253 -16.53 -6.63 -2.20
CA ILE A 253 -17.64 -7.01 -3.09
C ILE A 253 -17.77 -8.53 -3.19
N VAL A 254 -16.67 -9.23 -3.47
CA VAL A 254 -16.69 -10.69 -3.60
C VAL A 254 -17.11 -11.35 -2.30
N THR A 255 -16.55 -10.93 -1.18
CA THR A 255 -16.88 -11.51 0.13
C THR A 255 -18.29 -11.16 0.60
N SER A 256 -18.80 -9.96 0.28
CA SER A 256 -20.17 -9.57 0.63
C SER A 256 -21.22 -10.39 -0.11
N VAL A 257 -21.05 -10.61 -1.41
CA VAL A 257 -21.93 -11.48 -2.20
C VAL A 257 -21.87 -12.91 -1.66
N PHE A 258 -20.65 -13.42 -1.39
CA PHE A 258 -20.48 -14.74 -0.82
C PHE A 258 -21.21 -14.88 0.53
N THR A 259 -21.02 -13.95 1.46
CA THR A 259 -21.63 -14.05 2.79
C THR A 259 -23.14 -13.88 2.76
N ALA A 260 -23.69 -13.04 1.88
CA ALA A 260 -25.13 -12.91 1.70
C ALA A 260 -25.76 -14.20 1.18
N PHE A 261 -25.18 -14.81 0.14
CA PHE A 261 -25.76 -16.01 -0.50
C PHE A 261 -25.42 -17.32 0.16
N VAL A 262 -24.30 -17.42 0.88
CA VAL A 262 -23.88 -18.67 1.52
C VAL A 262 -24.16 -18.60 3.01
N VAL A 263 -23.59 -17.61 3.72
CA VAL A 263 -23.63 -17.58 5.18
C VAL A 263 -25.02 -17.21 5.68
N THR A 264 -25.60 -16.12 5.19
CA THR A 264 -26.96 -15.69 5.62
C THR A 264 -28.01 -16.73 5.22
N ARG A 265 -27.91 -17.27 4.01
CA ARG A 265 -28.78 -18.34 3.54
C ARG A 265 -28.67 -19.60 4.40
N TRP A 266 -27.47 -19.98 4.79
CA TRP A 266 -27.22 -21.13 5.65
C TRP A 266 -27.83 -20.94 7.04
N PHE A 267 -27.66 -19.78 7.68
CA PHE A 267 -28.30 -19.47 8.96
C PHE A 267 -29.83 -19.51 8.86
N THR A 268 -30.39 -18.90 7.80
CA THR A 268 -31.83 -18.87 7.56
C THR A 268 -32.38 -20.27 7.31
N ALA A 269 -31.71 -21.08 6.50
CA ALA A 269 -32.13 -22.45 6.22
C ALA A 269 -32.06 -23.36 7.44
N MET A 270 -30.99 -23.25 8.24
CA MET A 270 -30.83 -23.99 9.47
C MET A 270 -31.93 -23.65 10.50
N TRP A 271 -32.23 -22.37 10.63
CA TRP A 271 -33.31 -21.92 11.50
C TRP A 271 -34.68 -22.43 11.03
N LEU A 272 -34.98 -22.31 9.75
CA LEU A 272 -36.23 -22.84 9.14
C LEU A 272 -36.40 -24.34 9.36
N LYS A 273 -35.33 -25.12 9.19
CA LYS A 273 -35.33 -26.58 9.39
C LYS A 273 -35.63 -26.95 10.85
N THR A 274 -35.10 -26.17 11.81
CA THR A 274 -35.20 -26.47 13.23
C THR A 274 -36.56 -26.03 13.81
N PHE A 275 -36.97 -24.80 13.52
CA PHE A 275 -38.15 -24.19 14.17
C PHE A 275 -39.44 -24.25 13.36
N LYS A 276 -39.37 -24.51 12.05
CA LYS A 276 -40.51 -24.64 11.13
C LYS A 276 -41.60 -23.58 11.34
N PRO A 277 -41.29 -22.28 11.34
CA PRO A 277 -42.24 -21.22 11.64
C PRO A 277 -43.34 -21.18 10.62
N ARG A 278 -44.56 -20.85 11.05
CA ARG A 278 -45.75 -20.68 10.15
C ARG A 278 -45.65 -19.36 9.35
N ARG A 279 -44.97 -18.36 9.85
CA ARG A 279 -44.69 -17.05 9.21
C ARG A 279 -43.29 -16.61 9.53
N LEU A 280 -42.65 -15.93 8.62
CA LEU A 280 -41.38 -15.24 8.90
C LEU A 280 -41.73 -13.88 9.53
N SER A 281 -41.05 -13.52 10.58
CA SER A 281 -41.09 -12.17 11.15
C SER A 281 -40.05 -11.33 10.39
N ILE A 282 -40.48 -10.83 9.23
CA ILE A 282 -39.66 -9.95 8.36
C ILE A 282 -40.44 -8.68 8.13
#